data_29ca3ad5d1fe0c77840ddb6d29c64681
#
_entry.id   29ca3ad5d1fe0c77840ddb6d29c64681
#
_cell.length_a   1.000
_cell.length_b   1.000
_cell.length_c   1.000
_cell.angle_alpha   90.00
_cell.angle_beta   90.00
_cell.angle_gamma   90.00
#
_symmetry.space_group_name_H-M   'P 1'
#
loop_
_entity.id
_entity.type
_entity.pdbx_description
1 polymer ?
#
loop_
_entity_poly.entity_id
_entity_poly.type
_entity_poly.pdbx_seq_one_letter_code
_entity_poly.pdbx_strand_id
1 'polypeptide(L)'
;NGDRAGLHPITRTLERITGIFGRLGYELSEGPEIEDDWHNFEALNFPPHHPARAMHDTFYFGDGRLLRTHTSGVQVRYMGDHAPPLRMIAAGKVYRSDSDQTHSPMFHQVEGLLVDEHSTFADLKGTLAEFVRAFFERDFEMRFRPSYFPFVEPGAEVDIAWQQPDGSTRWLEVLGCGMVHPNVLRNVGIDPERYTGFAFGMGVERFAMLRYGVNDLRAFFENDVRFLKQFA
;
A
#
# COMPACT_ATOMS: atom_id res chain seq x y z
N ASN A 1 28.41 -23.74 14.18
CA ASN A 1 28.16 -22.78 13.09
C ASN A 1 26.71 -22.93 12.65
N GLY A 2 25.82 -22.20 13.35
CA GLY A 2 24.40 -22.19 12.99
C GLY A 2 24.21 -21.49 11.65
N ASP A 3 23.62 -22.19 10.69
CA ASP A 3 23.08 -21.60 9.47
C ASP A 3 22.13 -20.48 9.89
N ARG A 4 22.56 -19.23 9.77
CA ARG A 4 21.66 -18.09 9.89
C ARG A 4 20.72 -18.17 8.70
N ALA A 5 19.47 -18.59 8.91
CA ALA A 5 18.45 -18.44 7.90
C ALA A 5 18.37 -16.94 7.54
N GLY A 6 18.48 -16.61 6.26
CA GLY A 6 18.30 -15.23 5.80
C GLY A 6 16.90 -14.72 6.15
N LEU A 7 16.74 -13.39 6.25
CA LEU A 7 15.42 -12.77 6.46
C LEU A 7 14.46 -13.16 5.33
N HIS A 8 13.21 -13.41 5.68
CA HIS A 8 12.17 -13.69 4.70
C HIS A 8 12.08 -12.53 3.68
N PRO A 9 11.91 -12.81 2.38
CA PRO A 9 11.84 -11.77 1.34
C PRO A 9 10.82 -10.67 1.61
N ILE A 10 9.68 -11.02 2.20
CA ILE A 10 8.66 -10.03 2.59
C ILE A 10 9.19 -9.09 3.67
N THR A 11 9.86 -9.61 4.70
CA THR A 11 10.46 -8.79 5.75
C THR A 11 11.53 -7.85 5.17
N ARG A 12 12.40 -8.37 4.31
CA ARG A 12 13.43 -7.55 3.63
C ARG A 12 12.81 -6.46 2.77
N THR A 13 11.75 -6.80 2.03
CA THR A 13 11.07 -5.84 1.17
C THR A 13 10.37 -4.77 1.98
N LEU A 14 9.67 -5.14 3.06
CA LEU A 14 9.05 -4.19 4.00
C LEU A 14 10.08 -3.22 4.56
N GLU A 15 11.20 -3.72 5.07
CA GLU A 15 12.27 -2.89 5.64
C GLU A 15 12.84 -1.94 4.59
N ARG A 16 13.01 -2.40 3.35
CA ARG A 16 13.51 -1.57 2.26
C ARG A 16 12.53 -0.46 1.90
N ILE A 17 11.25 -0.78 1.74
CA ILE A 17 10.21 0.21 1.42
C ILE A 17 10.10 1.24 2.54
N THR A 18 9.95 0.79 3.79
CA THR A 18 9.80 1.69 4.94
C THR A 18 11.05 2.53 5.18
N GLY A 19 12.23 1.96 4.94
CA GLY A 19 13.50 2.68 5.03
C GLY A 19 13.62 3.81 4.01
N ILE A 20 13.19 3.59 2.78
CA ILE A 20 13.19 4.62 1.73
C ILE A 20 12.27 5.78 2.13
N PHE A 21 11.02 5.49 2.51
CA PHE A 21 10.08 6.54 2.92
C PHE A 21 10.51 7.24 4.21
N GLY A 22 11.13 6.51 5.14
CA GLY A 22 11.72 7.12 6.35
C GLY A 22 12.76 8.18 6.01
N ARG A 23 13.62 7.92 5.02
CA ARG A 23 14.59 8.89 4.51
C ARG A 23 13.95 10.08 3.79
N LEU A 24 12.76 9.89 3.23
CA LEU A 24 11.97 10.96 2.63
C LEU A 24 11.14 11.76 3.65
N GLY A 25 11.29 11.45 4.94
CA GLY A 25 10.65 12.18 6.02
C GLY A 25 9.27 11.63 6.44
N TYR A 26 8.90 10.43 6.01
CA TYR A 26 7.63 9.79 6.40
C TYR A 26 7.79 9.08 7.73
N GLU A 27 6.87 9.34 8.65
CA GLU A 27 6.80 8.66 9.94
C GLU A 27 6.07 7.31 9.79
N LEU A 28 6.69 6.24 10.29
CA LEU A 28 6.05 4.91 10.32
C LEU A 28 5.05 4.86 11.47
N SER A 29 3.80 4.55 11.16
CA SER A 29 2.74 4.38 12.14
C SER A 29 2.13 2.99 12.04
N GLU A 30 1.69 2.46 13.17
CA GLU A 30 1.06 1.15 13.28
C GLU A 30 -0.40 1.30 13.71
N GLY A 31 -1.19 0.26 13.43
CA GLY A 31 -2.57 0.18 13.84
C GLY A 31 -3.07 -1.25 13.93
N PRO A 32 -4.31 -1.46 14.41
CA PRO A 32 -4.84 -2.79 14.64
C PRO A 32 -5.15 -3.53 13.34
N GLU A 33 -4.98 -4.84 13.34
CA GLU A 33 -5.44 -5.71 12.24
C GLU A 33 -6.95 -5.96 12.31
N ILE A 34 -7.51 -5.99 13.52
CA ILE A 34 -8.97 -6.06 13.72
C ILE A 34 -9.47 -4.63 13.78
N GLU A 35 -10.35 -4.29 12.84
CA GLU A 35 -10.79 -2.93 12.62
C GLU A 35 -12.32 -2.82 12.74
N ASP A 36 -12.82 -1.60 12.83
CA ASP A 36 -14.23 -1.29 12.72
C ASP A 36 -14.59 -0.75 11.33
N ASP A 37 -15.88 -0.70 11.03
CA ASP A 37 -16.35 -0.21 9.73
C ASP A 37 -15.96 1.24 9.47
N TRP A 38 -16.01 2.09 10.49
CA TRP A 38 -15.66 3.50 10.36
C TRP A 38 -14.25 3.68 9.81
N HIS A 39 -13.24 3.09 10.47
CA HIS A 39 -11.84 3.26 10.08
C HIS A 39 -11.48 2.54 8.80
N ASN A 40 -12.15 1.41 8.51
CA ASN A 40 -11.83 0.63 7.32
C ASN A 40 -12.57 1.08 6.07
N PHE A 41 -13.77 1.66 6.21
CA PHE A 41 -14.62 1.98 5.07
C PHE A 41 -15.25 3.37 5.12
N GLU A 42 -16.05 3.68 6.14
CA GLU A 42 -16.90 4.89 6.12
C GLU A 42 -16.06 6.18 6.09
N ALA A 43 -15.04 6.28 6.94
CA ALA A 43 -14.15 7.44 6.97
C ALA A 43 -13.38 7.62 5.67
N LEU A 44 -13.21 6.55 4.91
CA LEU A 44 -12.50 6.52 3.61
C LEU A 44 -13.44 6.70 2.41
N ASN A 45 -14.65 7.20 2.66
CA ASN A 45 -15.62 7.52 1.62
C ASN A 45 -16.17 6.30 0.85
N PHE A 46 -16.12 5.10 1.43
CA PHE A 46 -16.77 3.92 0.85
C PHE A 46 -18.28 4.00 1.06
N PRO A 47 -19.10 3.96 0.00
CA PRO A 47 -20.56 3.94 0.16
C PRO A 47 -21.03 2.63 0.85
N PRO A 48 -22.22 2.65 1.52
CA PRO A 48 -22.70 1.50 2.28
C PRO A 48 -22.81 0.19 1.47
N HIS A 49 -23.06 0.30 0.16
CA HIS A 49 -23.24 -0.85 -0.73
C HIS A 49 -22.04 -1.11 -1.63
N HIS A 50 -20.88 -0.55 -1.30
CA HIS A 50 -19.67 -0.81 -2.09
C HIS A 50 -19.31 -2.30 -2.06
N PRO A 51 -18.94 -2.92 -3.20
CA PRO A 51 -18.64 -4.36 -3.26
C PRO A 51 -17.56 -4.81 -2.28
N ALA A 52 -16.56 -3.97 -2.00
CA ALA A 52 -15.49 -4.28 -1.04
C ALA A 52 -16.00 -4.54 0.38
N ARG A 53 -17.18 -4.02 0.74
CA ARG A 53 -17.81 -4.22 2.05
C ARG A 53 -18.60 -5.53 2.15
N ALA A 54 -18.75 -6.25 1.05
CA ALA A 54 -19.49 -7.50 1.03
C ALA A 54 -18.70 -8.64 1.72
N MET A 55 -19.41 -9.60 2.28
CA MET A 55 -18.83 -10.73 3.01
C MET A 55 -17.92 -11.60 2.15
N HIS A 56 -18.06 -11.59 0.82
CA HIS A 56 -17.18 -12.35 -0.07
C HIS A 56 -15.81 -11.66 -0.26
N ASP A 57 -15.70 -10.39 0.06
CA ASP A 57 -14.45 -9.61 -0.03
C ASP A 57 -13.83 -9.32 1.34
N THR A 58 -14.63 -9.31 2.40
CA THR A 58 -14.21 -8.90 3.75
C THR A 58 -14.55 -9.98 4.79
N PHE A 59 -13.60 -10.28 5.68
CA PHE A 59 -13.82 -11.17 6.82
C PHE A 59 -14.44 -10.41 7.99
N TYR A 60 -15.70 -10.67 8.29
CA TYR A 60 -16.41 -10.08 9.41
C TYR A 60 -16.47 -11.03 10.62
N PHE A 61 -16.34 -10.47 11.81
CA PHE A 61 -16.68 -11.14 13.07
C PHE A 61 -18.19 -10.96 13.37
N GLY A 62 -18.72 -11.81 14.25
CA GLY A 62 -20.16 -11.78 14.59
C GLY A 62 -20.63 -10.48 15.26
N ASP A 63 -19.72 -9.68 15.81
CA ASP A 63 -20.01 -8.38 16.44
C ASP A 63 -19.87 -7.19 15.48
N GLY A 64 -19.65 -7.43 14.19
CA GLY A 64 -19.52 -6.41 13.16
C GLY A 64 -18.10 -5.87 12.96
N ARG A 65 -17.14 -6.24 13.81
CA ARG A 65 -15.73 -5.95 13.55
C ARG A 65 -15.24 -6.79 12.36
N LEU A 66 -14.11 -6.42 11.80
CA LEU A 66 -13.57 -7.05 10.60
C LEU A 66 -12.04 -7.16 10.65
N LEU A 67 -11.48 -8.02 9.84
CA LEU A 67 -10.06 -8.00 9.52
C LEU A 67 -9.82 -6.93 8.46
N ARG A 68 -8.91 -6.00 8.73
CA ARG A 68 -8.64 -4.89 7.82
C ARG A 68 -8.30 -5.38 6.42
N THR A 69 -8.89 -4.74 5.42
CA THR A 69 -8.70 -5.08 4.00
C THR A 69 -7.60 -4.25 3.34
N HIS A 70 -7.14 -3.23 4.03
CA HIS A 70 -6.04 -2.34 3.65
C HIS A 70 -5.48 -1.66 4.91
N THR A 71 -4.36 -0.98 4.77
CA THR A 71 -3.75 -0.25 5.87
C THR A 71 -4.25 1.19 6.01
N SER A 72 -5.22 1.60 5.22
CA SER A 72 -5.76 2.98 5.20
C SER A 72 -6.43 3.38 6.52
N GLY A 73 -6.92 2.42 7.31
CA GLY A 73 -7.45 2.69 8.65
C GLY A 73 -6.41 3.31 9.59
N VAL A 74 -5.14 2.97 9.42
CA VAL A 74 -4.03 3.58 10.16
C VAL A 74 -3.90 5.06 9.79
N GLN A 75 -4.09 5.41 8.51
CA GLN A 75 -4.10 6.80 8.06
C GLN A 75 -5.23 7.60 8.70
N VAL A 76 -6.43 7.01 8.79
CA VAL A 76 -7.59 7.64 9.46
C VAL A 76 -7.26 7.92 10.93
N ARG A 77 -6.70 6.96 11.64
CA ARG A 77 -6.31 7.11 13.03
C ARG A 77 -5.23 8.18 13.22
N TYR A 78 -4.21 8.16 12.35
CA TYR A 78 -3.13 9.14 12.38
C TYR A 78 -3.63 10.57 12.15
N MET A 79 -4.48 10.78 11.14
CA MET A 79 -5.07 12.09 10.87
C MET A 79 -5.98 12.57 12.00
N GLY A 80 -6.63 11.65 12.73
CA GLY A 80 -7.43 11.99 13.90
C GLY A 80 -6.61 12.48 15.08
N ASP A 81 -5.35 12.04 15.18
CA ASP A 81 -4.46 12.32 16.32
C ASP A 81 -3.39 13.39 16.01
N HIS A 82 -3.22 13.77 14.76
CA HIS A 82 -2.16 14.70 14.32
C HIS A 82 -2.73 15.80 13.44
N ALA A 83 -2.31 17.02 13.69
CA ALA A 83 -2.65 18.15 12.82
C ALA A 83 -1.70 18.23 11.62
N PRO A 84 -2.19 18.67 10.43
CA PRO A 84 -1.30 18.97 9.31
C PRO A 84 -0.32 20.14 9.63
N PRO A 85 0.87 20.17 9.02
CA PRO A 85 1.33 19.24 7.99
C PRO A 85 1.72 17.88 8.57
N LEU A 86 1.37 16.83 7.84
CA LEU A 86 1.71 15.47 8.25
C LEU A 86 2.22 14.63 7.08
N ARG A 87 3.03 13.65 7.40
CA ARG A 87 3.64 12.74 6.44
C ARG A 87 3.88 11.41 7.12
N MET A 88 3.17 10.38 6.71
CA MET A 88 3.25 9.08 7.40
C MET A 88 3.12 7.92 6.42
N ILE A 89 3.65 6.78 6.83
CA ILE A 89 3.39 5.49 6.19
C ILE A 89 2.88 4.49 7.21
N ALA A 90 2.05 3.57 6.72
CA ALA A 90 1.60 2.40 7.47
C ALA A 90 2.00 1.14 6.71
N ALA A 91 2.43 0.11 7.42
CA ALA A 91 2.84 -1.16 6.83
C ALA A 91 2.28 -2.31 7.67
N GLY A 92 1.84 -3.37 7.02
CA GLY A 92 1.40 -4.55 7.73
C GLY A 92 0.52 -5.49 6.95
N LYS A 93 0.02 -6.50 7.64
CA LYS A 93 -0.86 -7.53 7.09
C LYS A 93 -2.24 -7.00 6.83
N VAL A 94 -2.82 -7.40 5.71
CA VAL A 94 -4.21 -7.13 5.33
C VAL A 94 -4.87 -8.43 4.86
N TYR A 95 -6.19 -8.46 4.86
CA TYR A 95 -6.95 -9.69 4.68
C TYR A 95 -8.11 -9.46 3.73
N ARG A 96 -8.26 -10.36 2.74
CA ARG A 96 -9.39 -10.35 1.81
C ARG A 96 -9.90 -11.77 1.62
N SER A 97 -11.22 -11.92 1.62
CA SER A 97 -11.84 -13.25 1.51
C SER A 97 -12.10 -13.70 0.07
N ASP A 98 -11.75 -12.88 -0.91
CA ASP A 98 -11.85 -13.17 -2.36
C ASP A 98 -10.70 -14.03 -2.89
N SER A 99 -10.01 -14.76 -2.02
CA SER A 99 -8.86 -15.59 -2.39
C SER A 99 -9.24 -16.71 -3.37
N ASP A 100 -8.39 -16.92 -4.36
CA ASP A 100 -8.45 -18.04 -5.30
C ASP A 100 -7.12 -18.82 -5.27
N GLN A 101 -6.87 -19.66 -6.29
CA GLN A 101 -5.62 -20.42 -6.38
C GLN A 101 -4.38 -19.52 -6.59
N THR A 102 -4.55 -18.30 -7.07
CA THR A 102 -3.48 -17.37 -7.38
C THR A 102 -3.31 -16.27 -6.34
N HIS A 103 -4.31 -16.10 -5.42
CA HIS A 103 -4.32 -15.05 -4.40
C HIS A 103 -4.41 -15.64 -3.00
N SER A 104 -3.51 -15.22 -2.13
CA SER A 104 -3.59 -15.54 -0.71
C SER A 104 -4.68 -14.70 -0.03
N PRO A 105 -5.39 -15.23 1.00
CA PRO A 105 -6.32 -14.44 1.79
C PRO A 105 -5.61 -13.36 2.65
N MET A 106 -4.31 -13.52 2.89
CA MET A 106 -3.49 -12.57 3.63
C MET A 106 -2.33 -12.12 2.75
N PHE A 107 -2.08 -10.82 2.72
CA PHE A 107 -0.91 -10.22 2.07
C PHE A 107 -0.46 -8.99 2.85
N HIS A 108 0.58 -8.32 2.37
CA HIS A 108 1.14 -7.15 3.05
C HIS A 108 0.96 -5.90 2.18
N GLN A 109 0.64 -4.80 2.83
CA GLN A 109 0.55 -3.49 2.18
C GLN A 109 1.46 -2.48 2.88
N VAL A 110 1.94 -1.54 2.09
CA VAL A 110 2.45 -0.26 2.58
C VAL A 110 1.62 0.83 1.93
N GLU A 111 1.11 1.74 2.75
CA GLU A 111 0.39 2.92 2.29
C GLU A 111 1.02 4.16 2.89
N GLY A 112 1.05 5.23 2.09
CA GLY A 112 1.60 6.51 2.50
C GLY A 112 0.62 7.64 2.32
N LEU A 113 0.79 8.68 3.13
CA LEU A 113 -0.07 9.85 3.16
C LEU A 113 0.76 11.10 3.45
N LEU A 114 0.51 12.16 2.68
CA LEU A 114 1.01 13.49 2.97
C LEU A 114 -0.17 14.46 2.92
N VAL A 115 -0.33 15.29 3.95
CA VAL A 115 -1.33 16.34 3.99
C VAL A 115 -0.66 17.65 4.39
N ASP A 116 -0.79 18.66 3.55
CA ASP A 116 -0.29 20.01 3.79
C ASP A 116 -1.13 21.06 3.04
N GLU A 117 -0.68 22.29 2.98
CA GLU A 117 -1.40 23.36 2.29
C GLU A 117 -1.10 23.46 0.79
N HIS A 118 -0.10 22.73 0.28
CA HIS A 118 0.47 23.00 -1.05
C HIS A 118 0.66 21.76 -1.94
N SER A 119 0.46 20.56 -1.45
CA SER A 119 0.74 19.34 -2.20
C SER A 119 -0.12 19.23 -3.47
N THR A 120 0.52 18.77 -4.54
CA THR A 120 -0.09 18.61 -5.85
C THR A 120 0.06 17.19 -6.36
N PHE A 121 -0.66 16.85 -7.43
CA PHE A 121 -0.47 15.57 -8.11
C PHE A 121 0.96 15.45 -8.70
N ALA A 122 1.55 16.56 -9.12
CA ALA A 122 2.94 16.57 -9.57
C ALA A 122 3.92 16.18 -8.45
N ASP A 123 3.67 16.64 -7.22
CA ASP A 123 4.45 16.25 -6.04
C ASP A 123 4.32 14.75 -5.76
N LEU A 124 3.12 14.21 -5.89
CA LEU A 124 2.88 12.77 -5.77
C LEU A 124 3.66 11.97 -6.81
N LYS A 125 3.60 12.38 -8.07
CA LYS A 125 4.37 11.74 -9.15
C LYS A 125 5.87 11.76 -8.87
N GLY A 126 6.41 12.89 -8.42
CA GLY A 126 7.82 13.04 -8.08
C GLY A 126 8.24 12.13 -6.93
N THR A 127 7.43 12.05 -5.88
CA THR A 127 7.66 11.17 -4.74
C THR A 127 7.71 9.70 -5.16
N LEU A 128 6.75 9.26 -5.98
CA LEU A 128 6.68 7.88 -6.45
C LEU A 128 7.82 7.53 -7.41
N ALA A 129 8.21 8.44 -8.29
CA ALA A 129 9.35 8.25 -9.18
C ALA A 129 10.66 8.07 -8.37
N GLU A 130 10.85 8.88 -7.35
CA GLU A 130 12.01 8.79 -6.46
C GLU A 130 12.02 7.47 -5.67
N PHE A 131 10.85 7.05 -5.17
CA PHE A 131 10.71 5.77 -4.48
C PHE A 131 11.07 4.58 -5.40
N VAL A 132 10.48 4.53 -6.60
CA VAL A 132 10.71 3.43 -7.54
C VAL A 132 12.20 3.34 -7.92
N ARG A 133 12.83 4.48 -8.21
CA ARG A 133 14.26 4.53 -8.51
C ARG A 133 15.12 4.03 -7.34
N ALA A 134 14.81 4.46 -6.13
CA ALA A 134 15.56 4.05 -4.93
C ALA A 134 15.35 2.55 -4.63
N PHE A 135 14.14 2.04 -4.81
CA PHE A 135 13.83 0.64 -4.53
C PHE A 135 14.54 -0.32 -5.48
N PHE A 136 14.48 -0.05 -6.79
CA PHE A 136 15.08 -0.90 -7.81
C PHE A 136 16.51 -0.53 -8.19
N GLU A 137 17.02 0.60 -7.69
CA GLU A 137 18.35 1.15 -7.99
C GLU A 137 18.56 1.40 -9.48
N ARG A 138 17.49 1.76 -10.19
CA ARG A 138 17.52 2.17 -11.60
C ARG A 138 16.28 2.99 -11.95
N ASP A 139 16.36 3.71 -13.08
CA ASP A 139 15.24 4.46 -13.59
C ASP A 139 14.28 3.56 -14.38
N PHE A 140 12.98 3.82 -14.22
CA PHE A 140 11.93 3.22 -15.02
C PHE A 140 11.07 4.31 -15.65
N GLU A 141 10.63 4.09 -16.87
CA GLU A 141 9.51 4.82 -17.41
C GLU A 141 8.24 4.43 -16.63
N MET A 142 7.50 5.42 -16.18
CA MET A 142 6.28 5.23 -15.39
C MET A 142 5.08 5.77 -16.14
N ARG A 143 3.94 5.11 -15.96
CA ARG A 143 2.67 5.51 -16.55
C ARG A 143 1.61 5.60 -15.46
N PHE A 144 0.89 6.73 -15.43
CA PHE A 144 -0.21 6.97 -14.51
C PHE A 144 -1.52 6.86 -15.30
N ARG A 145 -2.29 5.80 -15.03
CA ARG A 145 -3.58 5.55 -15.67
C ARG A 145 -4.70 5.99 -14.73
N PRO A 146 -5.67 6.82 -15.20
CA PRO A 146 -6.81 7.17 -14.36
C PRO A 146 -7.51 5.92 -13.82
N SER A 147 -7.82 5.92 -12.54
CA SER A 147 -8.53 4.84 -11.87
C SER A 147 -9.40 5.39 -10.75
N TYR A 148 -10.51 4.70 -10.46
CA TYR A 148 -11.42 5.10 -9.41
C TYR A 148 -11.10 4.38 -8.10
N PHE A 149 -10.97 5.21 -7.03
CA PHE A 149 -10.93 4.73 -5.66
C PHE A 149 -11.81 5.68 -4.82
N PRO A 150 -12.61 5.17 -3.87
CA PRO A 150 -13.51 6.03 -3.08
C PRO A 150 -12.81 7.15 -2.31
N PHE A 151 -11.59 6.90 -1.85
CA PHE A 151 -10.85 7.76 -0.92
C PHE A 151 -9.91 8.77 -1.61
N VAL A 152 -9.79 8.75 -2.93
CA VAL A 152 -8.96 9.69 -3.71
C VAL A 152 -9.70 10.21 -4.94
N GLU A 153 -9.41 11.45 -5.33
CA GLU A 153 -9.91 12.07 -6.55
C GLU A 153 -8.99 13.26 -6.94
N PRO A 154 -8.32 13.21 -8.09
CA PRO A 154 -8.25 12.08 -9.02
C PRO A 154 -7.44 10.93 -8.44
N GLY A 155 -7.78 9.72 -8.88
CA GLY A 155 -7.05 8.51 -8.57
C GLY A 155 -6.32 7.97 -9.81
N ALA A 156 -5.27 7.21 -9.57
CA ALA A 156 -4.50 6.59 -10.65
C ALA A 156 -3.89 5.27 -10.21
N GLU A 157 -3.73 4.38 -11.16
CA GLU A 157 -2.86 3.21 -11.05
C GLU A 157 -1.54 3.51 -11.76
N VAL A 158 -0.44 3.02 -11.18
CA VAL A 158 0.90 3.29 -11.68
C VAL A 158 1.50 2.02 -12.24
N ASP A 159 1.93 2.10 -13.50
CA ASP A 159 2.66 1.03 -14.18
C ASP A 159 4.11 1.45 -14.38
N ILE A 160 5.02 0.47 -14.36
CA ILE A 160 6.41 0.63 -14.75
C ILE A 160 6.71 -0.18 -16.03
N ALA A 161 7.59 0.36 -16.87
CA ALA A 161 8.04 -0.30 -18.08
C ALA A 161 9.13 -1.32 -17.71
N TRP A 162 8.76 -2.60 -17.69
CA TRP A 162 9.64 -3.70 -17.33
C TRP A 162 10.27 -4.33 -18.57
N GLN A 163 11.60 -4.41 -18.59
CA GLN A 163 12.31 -5.06 -19.68
C GLN A 163 12.30 -6.58 -19.51
N GLN A 164 11.85 -7.28 -20.55
CA GLN A 164 11.85 -8.74 -20.58
C GLN A 164 13.16 -9.28 -21.15
N PRO A 165 13.49 -10.56 -20.89
CA PRO A 165 14.73 -11.16 -21.40
C PRO A 165 14.85 -11.13 -22.93
N ASP A 166 13.73 -11.13 -23.67
CA ASP A 166 13.70 -11.06 -25.14
C ASP A 166 13.88 -9.63 -25.70
N GLY A 167 14.08 -8.64 -24.82
CA GLY A 167 14.23 -7.23 -25.19
C GLY A 167 12.92 -6.48 -25.31
N SER A 168 11.78 -7.14 -25.22
CA SER A 168 10.46 -6.47 -25.23
C SER A 168 10.20 -5.75 -23.90
N THR A 169 9.31 -4.74 -23.96
CA THR A 169 8.85 -4.01 -22.77
C THR A 169 7.46 -4.48 -22.40
N ARG A 170 7.24 -4.76 -21.10
CA ARG A 170 5.94 -5.05 -20.53
C ARG A 170 5.60 -4.02 -19.46
N TRP A 171 4.41 -3.45 -19.53
CA TRP A 171 3.91 -2.57 -18.49
C TRP A 171 3.38 -3.39 -17.32
N LEU A 172 3.92 -3.14 -16.14
CA LEU A 172 3.52 -3.84 -14.91
C LEU A 172 2.92 -2.84 -13.93
N GLU A 173 1.69 -3.11 -13.50
CA GLU A 173 1.05 -2.35 -12.43
C GLU A 173 1.73 -2.64 -11.10
N VAL A 174 2.10 -1.59 -10.36
CA VAL A 174 2.84 -1.73 -9.10
C VAL A 174 2.16 -1.07 -7.90
N LEU A 175 1.39 0.00 -8.11
CA LEU A 175 0.73 0.70 -7.01
C LEU A 175 -0.48 1.51 -7.46
N GLY A 176 -1.29 1.93 -6.48
CA GLY A 176 -2.36 2.88 -6.66
C GLY A 176 -2.08 4.16 -5.89
N CYS A 177 -2.63 5.28 -6.36
CA CYS A 177 -2.39 6.58 -5.75
C CYS A 177 -3.48 7.59 -6.10
N GLY A 178 -3.42 8.77 -5.50
CA GLY A 178 -4.28 9.88 -5.85
C GLY A 178 -4.25 11.02 -4.85
N MET A 179 -5.01 12.06 -5.14
CA MET A 179 -5.23 13.14 -4.21
C MET A 179 -6.32 12.75 -3.22
N VAL A 180 -6.09 12.99 -1.94
CA VAL A 180 -7.04 12.60 -0.89
C VAL A 180 -8.39 13.28 -1.13
N HIS A 181 -9.46 12.48 -1.15
CA HIS A 181 -10.81 13.00 -1.37
C HIS A 181 -11.21 13.97 -0.25
N PRO A 182 -11.84 15.12 -0.57
CA PRO A 182 -12.26 16.09 0.45
C PRO A 182 -13.13 15.48 1.56
N ASN A 183 -13.96 14.50 1.24
CA ASN A 183 -14.79 13.82 2.25
C ASN A 183 -13.94 13.09 3.29
N VAL A 184 -12.80 12.52 2.90
CA VAL A 184 -11.89 11.85 3.84
C VAL A 184 -11.31 12.88 4.81
N LEU A 185 -10.87 14.03 4.32
CA LEU A 185 -10.34 15.10 5.15
C LEU A 185 -11.40 15.62 6.14
N ARG A 186 -12.61 15.86 5.66
CA ARG A 186 -13.73 16.28 6.52
C ARG A 186 -14.03 15.26 7.62
N ASN A 187 -14.02 13.98 7.27
CA ASN A 187 -14.35 12.91 8.21
C ASN A 187 -13.37 12.84 9.39
N VAL A 188 -12.14 13.28 9.20
CA VAL A 188 -11.09 13.30 10.25
C VAL A 188 -10.87 14.70 10.85
N GLY A 189 -11.73 15.67 10.51
CA GLY A 189 -11.67 17.02 11.07
C GLY A 189 -10.62 17.94 10.46
N ILE A 190 -10.15 17.63 9.25
CA ILE A 190 -9.21 18.48 8.49
C ILE A 190 -9.98 19.28 7.44
N ASP A 191 -9.78 20.60 7.43
CA ASP A 191 -10.45 21.50 6.50
C ASP A 191 -9.92 21.33 5.07
N PRO A 192 -10.75 20.81 4.12
CA PRO A 192 -10.32 20.60 2.74
C PRO A 192 -10.20 21.90 1.93
N GLU A 193 -10.71 23.02 2.44
CA GLU A 193 -10.52 24.33 1.81
C GLU A 193 -9.10 24.89 2.10
N ARG A 194 -8.50 24.48 3.20
CA ARG A 194 -7.17 24.89 3.60
C ARG A 194 -6.10 23.88 3.23
N TYR A 195 -6.40 22.59 3.34
CA TYR A 195 -5.43 21.51 3.18
C TYR A 195 -5.76 20.66 1.97
N THR A 196 -4.71 20.13 1.38
CA THR A 196 -4.74 19.13 0.33
C THR A 196 -3.82 17.98 0.73
N GLY A 197 -3.96 16.84 0.10
CA GLY A 197 -3.10 15.71 0.40
C GLY A 197 -3.03 14.72 -0.74
N PHE A 198 -2.02 13.87 -0.70
CA PHE A 198 -1.96 12.72 -1.60
C PHE A 198 -1.72 11.45 -0.80
N ALA A 199 -2.17 10.34 -1.36
CA ALA A 199 -2.01 9.02 -0.79
C ALA A 199 -1.58 8.03 -1.85
N PHE A 200 -0.90 6.97 -1.42
CA PHE A 200 -0.49 5.88 -2.29
C PHE A 200 -0.47 4.57 -1.51
N GLY A 201 -0.65 3.46 -2.22
CA GLY A 201 -0.64 2.14 -1.60
C GLY A 201 -0.08 1.09 -2.55
N MET A 202 0.65 0.12 -1.97
CA MET A 202 1.31 -0.93 -2.73
C MET A 202 1.25 -2.27 -2.00
N GLY A 203 1.14 -3.35 -2.78
CA GLY A 203 1.30 -4.71 -2.29
C GLY A 203 2.78 -5.06 -2.19
N VAL A 204 3.21 -5.44 -1.00
CA VAL A 204 4.63 -5.74 -0.74
C VAL A 204 5.11 -6.94 -1.53
N GLU A 205 4.26 -7.96 -1.67
CA GLU A 205 4.58 -9.20 -2.41
C GLU A 205 4.89 -8.91 -3.87
N ARG A 206 4.19 -7.95 -4.48
CA ARG A 206 4.45 -7.54 -5.85
C ARG A 206 5.86 -6.99 -6.01
N PHE A 207 6.27 -6.11 -5.11
CA PHE A 207 7.63 -5.54 -5.12
C PHE A 207 8.69 -6.59 -4.82
N ALA A 208 8.40 -7.52 -3.91
CA ALA A 208 9.30 -8.63 -3.61
C ALA A 208 9.50 -9.54 -4.83
N MET A 209 8.43 -9.88 -5.53
CA MET A 209 8.49 -10.70 -6.75
C MET A 209 9.32 -10.03 -7.83
N LEU A 210 9.12 -8.73 -8.05
CA LEU A 210 9.86 -7.99 -9.06
C LEU A 210 11.35 -7.88 -8.73
N ARG A 211 11.69 -7.68 -7.46
CA ARG A 211 13.09 -7.57 -7.03
C ARG A 211 13.83 -8.90 -7.02
N TYR A 212 13.16 -9.98 -6.58
CA TYR A 212 13.80 -11.29 -6.40
C TYR A 212 13.49 -12.28 -7.53
N GLY A 213 12.67 -11.90 -8.51
CA GLY A 213 12.36 -12.76 -9.66
C GLY A 213 11.49 -13.96 -9.33
N VAL A 214 10.73 -13.93 -8.23
CA VAL A 214 9.83 -15.02 -7.83
C VAL A 214 8.50 -14.87 -8.55
N ASN A 215 8.04 -15.94 -9.21
CA ASN A 215 6.83 -15.91 -10.04
C ASN A 215 5.57 -16.44 -9.33
N ASP A 216 5.71 -17.11 -8.18
CA ASP A 216 4.59 -17.68 -7.44
C ASP A 216 4.51 -17.03 -6.05
N LEU A 217 3.43 -16.26 -5.84
CA LEU A 217 3.16 -15.57 -4.60
C LEU A 217 3.08 -16.52 -3.40
N ARG A 218 2.56 -17.75 -3.58
CA ARG A 218 2.43 -18.74 -2.51
C ARG A 218 3.77 -19.13 -1.90
N ALA A 219 4.87 -19.07 -2.66
CA ALA A 219 6.20 -19.38 -2.17
C ALA A 219 6.64 -18.48 -1.00
N PHE A 220 6.08 -17.28 -0.87
CA PHE A 220 6.37 -16.38 0.24
C PHE A 220 5.70 -16.79 1.56
N PHE A 221 4.65 -17.62 1.50
CA PHE A 221 3.88 -18.05 2.66
C PHE A 221 4.18 -19.50 3.07
N GLU A 222 4.92 -20.24 2.25
CA GLU A 222 5.37 -21.59 2.59
C GLU A 222 6.64 -21.51 3.45
N ASN A 223 6.64 -22.19 4.61
CA ASN A 223 7.80 -22.30 5.48
C ASN A 223 8.79 -23.34 4.93
N ASP A 224 9.20 -23.18 3.67
CA ASP A 224 10.23 -24.04 3.08
C ASP A 224 11.61 -23.43 3.30
N VAL A 225 12.43 -24.13 4.10
CA VAL A 225 13.80 -23.71 4.40
C VAL A 225 14.64 -23.55 3.12
N ARG A 226 14.37 -24.34 2.10
CA ARG A 226 15.09 -24.24 0.82
C ARG A 226 14.77 -22.95 0.09
N PHE A 227 13.51 -22.52 0.15
CA PHE A 227 13.08 -21.23 -0.41
C PHE A 227 13.78 -20.07 0.29
N LEU A 228 13.82 -20.08 1.63
CA LEU A 228 14.46 -19.02 2.42
C LEU A 228 15.97 -18.95 2.21
N LYS A 229 16.65 -20.09 1.96
CA LYS A 229 18.09 -20.12 1.74
C LYS A 229 18.56 -19.36 0.50
N GLN A 230 17.73 -19.23 -0.53
CA GLN A 230 18.11 -18.48 -1.73
C GLN A 230 18.20 -16.96 -1.50
N PHE A 231 17.69 -16.47 -0.37
CA PHE A 231 17.70 -15.06 0.01
C PHE A 231 18.70 -14.74 1.13
N ALA A 232 19.51 -15.73 1.54
CA ALA A 232 20.50 -15.60 2.61
C ALA A 232 21.73 -14.80 2.19
#